data_55ac399c844975095e893477bd04d88b
#
_entry.id   55ac399c844975095e893477bd04d88b
#
_cell.length_a   1.000
_cell.length_b   1.000
_cell.length_c   1.000
_cell.angle_alpha   90.00
_cell.angle_beta   90.00
_cell.angle_gamma   90.00
#
_symmetry.space_group_name_H-M   'P 1'
#
loop_
_entity.id
_entity.type
_entity.pdbx_description
1 polymer ?
#
loop_
_entity_poly.entity_id
_entity_poly.type
_entity_poly.pdbx_seq_one_letter_code
_entity_poly.pdbx_strand_id
1 'polypeptide(L)'
;MNRIYQYIALPVIAATLLSSCQKEVDEWTIETKKIVTVALSVEAGELTRAIPDNMEKTINSVRIYAFYGSKQVGHIYREATVPGTSFYMDLELPENGTHDVDFYLIANEGEMASENGIVVLTENMTEAQLAEIKFTGIAQGEALPMYDIKTEGINVDLLSSAANTSGGHEGHALLNQTVNFTLERPIAKLSVYAAKAEGASTNPLVSKVELQAEGTRQYNYLFAKDRETLNAIPARTNNRVLLNTTVEVSRGVQSGSDEAKAPANYNEVVTGQYLSEVACGASAWNTPSGYSNTAVLHVEYALGAGKTLQNAYVYLPEVKRNHHIKVCILFNAEGQIIVNYEVADWEDNAMQNYHFDYPTHSYLRQSIPTTEDEVGSKPSGKATMAEGTPFKGYFQMTQPANDAWTPTLLGLNGANCEIRVYEVSTDIEVTTFPIPASDEWYRIEVWPLTGKMEAGEEVILGISYTASGLTESEFLLINGSSLDYYWPYSGTSKQDADYVIITMKN
;
A
#
# COMPACT_ATOMS: atom_id res chain seq x y z
N MET A 1 -25.09 20.19 -67.98
CA MET A 1 -25.34 21.60 -67.57
C MET A 1 -25.09 21.70 -66.06
N ASN A 2 -24.00 22.39 -65.71
CA ASN A 2 -23.81 23.32 -64.58
C ASN A 2 -24.20 22.86 -63.19
N ARG A 3 -23.43 23.04 -62.14
CA ARG A 3 -22.28 23.92 -61.83
C ARG A 3 -21.58 23.39 -60.57
N ILE A 4 -20.29 23.51 -60.58
CA ILE A 4 -19.35 23.49 -59.50
C ILE A 4 -19.66 24.61 -58.52
N TYR A 5 -19.65 24.31 -57.20
CA TYR A 5 -19.31 25.29 -56.19
C TYR A 5 -18.27 24.68 -55.23
N GLN A 6 -17.09 25.22 -55.35
CA GLN A 6 -16.00 25.11 -54.38
C GLN A 6 -16.42 25.83 -53.08
N TYR A 7 -16.20 25.22 -51.98
CA TYR A 7 -16.06 25.92 -50.69
C TYR A 7 -14.63 25.79 -50.21
N ILE A 8 -13.89 26.86 -50.40
CA ILE A 8 -12.69 27.22 -49.67
C ILE A 8 -13.16 27.60 -48.25
N ALA A 9 -12.88 26.82 -47.24
CA ALA A 9 -12.93 27.22 -45.85
C ALA A 9 -11.49 27.22 -45.30
N LEU A 10 -11.02 28.39 -44.99
CA LEU A 10 -9.73 28.72 -44.43
C LEU A 10 -9.46 27.96 -43.12
N PRO A 11 -8.20 27.59 -42.88
CA PRO A 11 -7.71 27.26 -41.55
C PRO A 11 -7.21 28.57 -40.89
N VAL A 12 -8.06 29.23 -40.15
CA VAL A 12 -7.69 30.34 -39.27
C VAL A 12 -8.31 30.07 -37.90
N ILE A 13 -7.87 29.05 -37.19
CA ILE A 13 -7.95 28.92 -35.72
C ILE A 13 -7.00 27.77 -35.35
N ALA A 14 -5.73 28.03 -35.39
CA ALA A 14 -4.72 27.15 -34.78
C ALA A 14 -3.42 27.92 -34.48
N ALA A 15 -3.53 29.16 -34.07
CA ALA A 15 -2.35 29.97 -33.75
C ALA A 15 -2.47 30.77 -32.44
N THR A 16 -3.33 30.36 -31.50
CA THR A 16 -3.48 31.10 -30.23
C THR A 16 -3.53 30.21 -28.97
N LEU A 17 -2.94 29.02 -28.99
CA LEU A 17 -2.75 28.19 -27.78
C LEU A 17 -1.31 27.64 -27.60
N LEU A 18 -0.30 28.31 -28.13
CA LEU A 18 1.10 27.99 -27.89
C LEU A 18 1.86 29.14 -27.21
N SER A 19 1.19 29.92 -26.33
CA SER A 19 1.88 30.89 -25.50
C SER A 19 1.48 30.73 -24.03
N SER A 20 1.86 29.60 -23.44
CA SER A 20 1.99 29.56 -21.99
C SER A 20 3.05 28.52 -21.64
N CYS A 21 4.04 28.99 -20.89
CA CYS A 21 5.19 28.28 -20.38
C CYS A 21 6.36 28.06 -21.35
N GLN A 22 6.81 29.12 -22.03
CA GLN A 22 8.24 29.33 -22.06
C GLN A 22 8.63 29.82 -20.64
N LYS A 23 9.13 28.93 -19.79
CA LYS A 23 10.13 29.32 -18.80
C LYS A 23 11.20 30.01 -19.62
N GLU A 24 11.42 31.30 -19.42
CA GLU A 24 12.54 32.00 -19.97
C GLU A 24 13.78 31.13 -19.67
N VAL A 25 14.37 30.62 -20.71
CA VAL A 25 15.73 30.11 -20.62
C VAL A 25 16.52 31.40 -20.44
N ASP A 26 16.91 31.72 -19.22
CA ASP A 26 17.80 32.81 -18.95
C ASP A 26 19.02 32.61 -19.86
N GLU A 27 19.13 33.45 -20.91
CA GLU A 27 20.39 33.64 -21.63
C GLU A 27 21.40 34.02 -20.57
N TRP A 28 22.27 33.10 -20.24
CA TRP A 28 23.41 33.34 -19.38
C TRP A 28 24.21 34.50 -19.98
N THR A 29 23.90 35.72 -19.55
CA THR A 29 24.85 36.82 -19.64
C THR A 29 26.15 36.27 -19.09
N ILE A 30 27.29 36.64 -19.69
CA ILE A 30 28.65 36.18 -19.37
C ILE A 30 28.94 36.60 -17.90
N GLU A 31 28.29 35.89 -16.94
CA GLU A 31 28.67 35.97 -15.54
C GLU A 31 29.97 35.19 -15.37
N THR A 32 30.95 35.86 -14.80
CA THR A 32 32.19 35.20 -14.40
C THR A 32 31.83 34.07 -13.42
N LYS A 33 32.33 32.89 -13.74
CA LYS A 33 32.06 31.70 -12.93
C LYS A 33 33.18 31.46 -11.94
N LYS A 34 32.82 30.96 -10.79
CA LYS A 34 33.73 30.60 -9.72
C LYS A 34 33.59 29.11 -9.42
N ILE A 35 34.72 28.43 -9.27
CA ILE A 35 34.73 27.06 -8.74
C ILE A 35 34.91 27.16 -7.22
N VAL A 36 33.96 26.62 -6.49
CA VAL A 36 33.98 26.56 -5.02
C VAL A 36 33.87 25.10 -4.57
N THR A 37 34.54 24.79 -3.48
CA THR A 37 34.46 23.47 -2.86
C THR A 37 33.48 23.48 -1.68
N VAL A 38 32.50 22.61 -1.64
CA VAL A 38 31.56 22.42 -0.54
C VAL A 38 31.83 21.10 0.19
N ALA A 39 31.72 21.13 1.52
CA ALA A 39 31.75 19.93 2.33
C ALA A 39 30.39 19.23 2.26
N LEU A 40 30.40 17.90 2.10
CA LEU A 40 29.22 17.03 2.06
C LEU A 40 29.28 16.04 3.21
N SER A 41 28.16 15.80 3.86
CA SER A 41 28.03 14.80 4.91
C SER A 41 26.85 13.90 4.60
N VAL A 42 27.02 12.58 4.70
CA VAL A 42 25.96 11.59 4.46
C VAL A 42 25.71 10.86 5.75
N GLU A 43 24.49 10.97 6.27
CA GLU A 43 24.02 10.21 7.40
C GLU A 43 23.04 9.17 6.91
N ALA A 44 23.28 7.89 7.24
CA ALA A 44 22.21 6.92 7.25
C ALA A 44 21.34 7.25 8.47
N GLY A 45 20.06 7.54 8.26
CA GLY A 45 19.14 7.94 9.31
C GLY A 45 19.29 7.11 10.59
N GLU A 46 19.04 7.67 11.75
CA GLU A 46 19.30 7.06 13.05
C GLU A 46 18.52 5.75 13.22
N LEU A 47 19.22 4.74 13.68
CA LEU A 47 18.78 3.36 13.77
C LEU A 47 18.43 3.00 15.21
N THR A 48 17.16 3.06 15.58
CA THR A 48 16.70 2.59 16.87
C THR A 48 15.87 1.30 16.76
N ARG A 49 16.46 0.20 17.31
CA ARG A 49 15.82 -1.00 17.88
C ARG A 49 14.91 -1.92 17.05
N ALA A 50 15.14 -2.21 15.80
CA ALA A 50 14.96 -3.59 15.32
C ALA A 50 16.35 -4.13 15.02
N ILE A 51 16.63 -5.40 15.21
CA ILE A 51 17.93 -5.97 14.83
C ILE A 51 18.06 -5.71 13.33
N PRO A 52 18.85 -4.71 12.93
CA PRO A 52 18.97 -4.41 11.52
C PRO A 52 19.89 -5.47 10.95
N ASP A 53 19.51 -6.01 9.84
CA ASP A 53 20.50 -6.60 8.96
C ASP A 53 21.54 -5.50 8.71
N ASN A 54 22.78 -5.71 9.14
CA ASN A 54 23.84 -4.71 9.00
C ASN A 54 23.99 -4.25 7.54
N MET A 55 23.60 -5.09 6.59
CA MET A 55 23.67 -4.81 5.16
C MET A 55 22.67 -3.72 4.72
N GLU A 56 21.49 -3.61 5.33
CA GLU A 56 20.49 -2.58 4.98
C GLU A 56 20.96 -1.15 5.28
N LYS A 57 22.06 -0.98 6.01
CA LYS A 57 22.68 0.28 6.42
C LYS A 57 23.99 0.56 5.73
N THR A 58 24.53 -0.43 5.07
CA THR A 58 25.85 -0.34 4.46
C THR A 58 25.80 0.63 3.28
N ILE A 59 26.71 1.57 3.27
CA ILE A 59 26.94 2.48 2.14
C ILE A 59 28.25 2.05 1.47
N ASN A 60 28.12 1.35 0.35
CA ASN A 60 29.27 0.88 -0.45
C ASN A 60 29.78 1.94 -1.44
N SER A 61 28.88 2.79 -1.91
CA SER A 61 29.20 3.86 -2.84
C SER A 61 28.23 5.02 -2.70
N VAL A 62 28.68 6.20 -3.07
CA VAL A 62 27.89 7.43 -3.12
C VAL A 62 28.19 8.15 -4.42
N ARG A 63 27.15 8.53 -5.14
CA ARG A 63 27.19 9.41 -6.31
C ARG A 63 26.31 10.63 -6.05
N ILE A 64 26.81 11.81 -6.32
CA ILE A 64 26.05 13.04 -6.18
C ILE A 64 26.16 13.86 -7.46
N TYR A 65 25.01 14.35 -7.89
CA TYR A 65 24.88 15.36 -8.94
C TYR A 65 24.36 16.64 -8.31
N ALA A 66 24.88 17.76 -8.77
CA ALA A 66 24.44 19.09 -8.37
C ALA A 66 24.00 19.88 -9.59
N PHE A 67 22.86 20.53 -9.52
CA PHE A 67 22.29 21.35 -10.58
C PHE A 67 22.00 22.75 -10.09
N TYR A 68 22.30 23.73 -10.92
CA TYR A 68 21.83 25.10 -10.78
C TYR A 68 20.96 25.45 -11.97
N GLY A 69 19.67 25.65 -11.71
CA GLY A 69 18.67 25.59 -12.78
C GLY A 69 18.67 24.21 -13.45
N SER A 70 18.73 24.17 -14.77
CA SER A 70 18.80 22.90 -15.53
C SER A 70 20.23 22.43 -15.85
N LYS A 71 21.24 23.17 -15.38
CA LYS A 71 22.65 22.91 -15.68
C LYS A 71 23.32 22.13 -14.57
N GLN A 72 23.96 21.01 -14.91
CA GLN A 72 24.82 20.31 -13.97
C GLN A 72 26.05 21.18 -13.66
N VAL A 73 26.25 21.48 -12.38
CA VAL A 73 27.33 22.34 -11.86
C VAL A 73 28.34 21.59 -11.02
N GLY A 74 28.05 20.33 -10.67
CA GLY A 74 28.96 19.46 -9.93
C GLY A 74 28.59 18.01 -10.06
N HIS A 75 29.58 17.13 -9.90
CA HIS A 75 29.40 15.68 -9.84
C HIS A 75 30.54 15.07 -9.03
N ILE A 76 30.21 14.07 -8.25
CA ILE A 76 31.20 13.24 -7.54
C ILE A 76 30.73 11.78 -7.45
N TYR A 77 31.68 10.87 -7.54
CA TYR A 77 31.49 9.45 -7.22
C TYR A 77 32.55 9.01 -6.24
N ARG A 78 32.16 8.29 -5.19
CA ARG A 78 33.03 7.72 -4.17
C ARG A 78 32.63 6.28 -3.88
N GLU A 79 33.61 5.40 -3.85
CA GLU A 79 33.49 4.02 -3.34
C GLU A 79 33.86 3.96 -1.85
N ALA A 80 33.30 2.98 -1.16
CA ALA A 80 33.62 2.64 0.23
C ALA A 80 33.53 3.82 1.20
N THR A 81 32.40 4.50 1.20
CA THR A 81 32.17 5.63 2.11
C THR A 81 31.79 5.10 3.49
N VAL A 82 32.50 5.52 4.52
CA VAL A 82 32.11 5.25 5.91
C VAL A 82 31.02 6.25 6.31
N PRO A 83 29.84 5.82 6.82
CA PRO A 83 28.81 6.73 7.28
C PRO A 83 29.36 7.76 8.28
N GLY A 84 28.94 9.02 8.12
CA GLY A 84 29.37 10.13 8.97
C GLY A 84 30.72 10.74 8.59
N THR A 85 31.37 10.32 7.50
CA THR A 85 32.57 10.99 7.00
C THR A 85 32.19 12.11 6.04
N SER A 86 32.78 13.28 6.23
CA SER A 86 32.66 14.38 5.29
C SER A 86 33.60 14.17 4.11
N PHE A 87 33.12 14.49 2.92
CA PHE A 87 33.90 14.54 1.69
C PHE A 87 33.60 15.85 0.95
N TYR A 88 34.31 16.16 -0.12
CA TYR A 88 34.26 17.45 -0.75
C TYR A 88 33.87 17.35 -2.21
N MET A 89 33.12 18.33 -2.70
CA MET A 89 32.70 18.43 -4.09
C MET A 89 32.91 19.83 -4.62
N ASP A 90 33.40 19.98 -5.84
CA ASP A 90 33.51 21.26 -6.53
C ASP A 90 32.19 21.57 -7.25
N LEU A 91 31.82 22.88 -7.15
CA LEU A 91 30.63 23.43 -7.80
C LEU A 91 31.07 24.60 -8.69
N GLU A 92 30.65 24.63 -9.94
CA GLU A 92 30.83 25.74 -10.88
C GLU A 92 29.60 26.65 -10.80
N LEU A 93 29.66 27.72 -10.02
CA LEU A 93 28.53 28.63 -9.74
C LEU A 93 28.86 30.06 -10.21
N PRO A 94 27.86 30.95 -10.34
CA PRO A 94 28.10 32.37 -10.51
C PRO A 94 28.97 32.96 -9.39
N GLU A 95 29.68 34.04 -9.68
CA GLU A 95 30.82 34.53 -8.87
C GLU A 95 30.44 35.01 -7.47
N ASN A 96 29.20 35.50 -7.25
CA ASN A 96 28.77 36.13 -6.01
C ASN A 96 27.37 35.72 -5.60
N GLY A 97 27.07 35.73 -4.30
CA GLY A 97 25.75 35.58 -3.74
C GLY A 97 25.37 34.13 -3.35
N THR A 98 24.10 33.93 -3.13
CA THR A 98 23.53 32.63 -2.78
C THR A 98 22.79 32.06 -3.96
N HIS A 99 23.05 30.80 -4.28
CA HIS A 99 22.48 30.09 -5.41
C HIS A 99 21.75 28.82 -4.92
N ASP A 100 20.48 28.63 -5.27
CA ASP A 100 19.75 27.42 -4.97
C ASP A 100 20.26 26.31 -5.88
N VAL A 101 20.88 25.31 -5.27
CA VAL A 101 21.46 24.15 -5.96
C VAL A 101 20.67 22.91 -5.58
N ASP A 102 20.19 22.19 -6.60
CA ASP A 102 19.50 20.94 -6.44
C ASP A 102 20.50 19.78 -6.43
N PHE A 103 20.54 19.05 -5.33
CA PHE A 103 21.42 17.90 -5.14
C PHE A 103 20.63 16.61 -5.25
N TYR A 104 21.14 15.67 -6.04
CA TYR A 104 20.64 14.31 -6.17
C TYR A 104 21.72 13.35 -5.68
N LEU A 105 21.48 12.74 -4.53
CA LEU A 105 22.40 11.74 -3.99
C LEU A 105 21.84 10.34 -4.26
N ILE A 106 22.73 9.45 -4.70
CA ILE A 106 22.46 8.02 -4.94
C ILE A 106 23.52 7.22 -4.22
N ALA A 107 23.10 6.35 -3.29
CA ALA A 107 23.98 5.40 -2.62
C ALA A 107 23.72 4.00 -3.11
N ASN A 108 24.78 3.17 -3.16
CA ASN A 108 24.75 1.77 -3.55
C ASN A 108 24.18 1.54 -4.97
N GLU A 109 24.58 2.36 -5.93
CA GLU A 109 24.11 2.25 -7.31
C GLU A 109 24.34 0.88 -7.94
N GLY A 110 25.39 0.16 -7.51
CA GLY A 110 25.72 -1.19 -7.98
C GLY A 110 24.70 -2.26 -7.60
N GLU A 111 23.81 -1.98 -6.65
CA GLU A 111 22.77 -2.91 -6.19
C GLU A 111 21.45 -2.76 -6.98
N MET A 112 21.39 -1.81 -7.91
CA MET A 112 20.21 -1.60 -8.75
C MET A 112 20.22 -2.51 -9.97
N ALA A 113 19.54 -3.65 -9.90
CA ALA A 113 19.35 -4.51 -11.04
C ALA A 113 18.30 -3.94 -12.03
N SER A 114 18.52 -4.12 -13.32
CA SER A 114 17.55 -3.84 -14.38
C SER A 114 17.32 -5.10 -15.24
N GLU A 115 16.37 -5.07 -16.15
CA GLU A 115 16.15 -6.17 -17.10
C GLU A 115 17.38 -6.46 -17.98
N ASN A 116 18.25 -5.46 -18.18
CA ASN A 116 19.44 -5.53 -19.01
C ASN A 116 20.76 -5.63 -18.21
N GLY A 117 20.67 -5.92 -16.91
CA GLY A 117 21.83 -5.96 -16.01
C GLY A 117 21.75 -4.91 -14.91
N ILE A 118 22.91 -4.36 -14.52
CA ILE A 118 22.97 -3.31 -13.50
C ILE A 118 22.62 -1.96 -14.14
N VAL A 119 21.92 -1.09 -13.41
CA VAL A 119 21.68 0.30 -13.84
C VAL A 119 23.00 1.05 -13.86
N VAL A 120 23.37 1.56 -15.04
CA VAL A 120 24.64 2.29 -15.21
C VAL A 120 24.39 3.79 -15.18
N LEU A 121 25.01 4.48 -14.24
CA LEU A 121 24.99 5.92 -14.11
C LEU A 121 26.31 6.52 -14.66
N THR A 122 26.22 7.66 -15.35
CA THR A 122 27.35 8.35 -15.94
C THR A 122 27.63 9.65 -15.22
N GLU A 123 28.80 10.25 -15.48
CA GLU A 123 29.17 11.55 -14.89
C GLU A 123 28.25 12.69 -15.33
N ASN A 124 27.77 12.60 -16.57
CA ASN A 124 26.91 13.63 -17.16
C ASN A 124 25.49 13.09 -17.32
N MET A 125 24.61 13.52 -16.44
CA MET A 125 23.18 13.21 -16.51
C MET A 125 22.36 14.49 -16.35
N THR A 126 21.21 14.51 -16.96
CA THR A 126 20.20 15.57 -16.74
C THR A 126 19.27 15.16 -15.60
N GLU A 127 18.63 16.14 -14.95
CA GLU A 127 17.60 15.85 -13.93
C GLU A 127 16.47 14.97 -14.47
N ALA A 128 16.06 15.19 -15.72
CA ALA A 128 15.05 14.35 -16.38
C ALA A 128 15.51 12.88 -16.51
N GLN A 129 16.78 12.62 -16.79
CA GLN A 129 17.33 11.26 -16.83
C GLN A 129 17.42 10.66 -15.43
N LEU A 130 17.83 11.46 -14.42
CA LEU A 130 17.83 11.02 -13.03
C LEU A 130 16.42 10.63 -12.57
N ALA A 131 15.44 11.48 -12.86
CA ALA A 131 14.05 11.22 -12.49
C ALA A 131 13.50 9.91 -13.06
N GLU A 132 14.04 9.40 -14.19
CA GLU A 132 13.57 8.16 -14.83
C GLU A 132 14.38 6.93 -14.46
N ILE A 133 15.28 7.00 -13.48
CA ILE A 133 16.03 5.82 -13.02
C ILE A 133 15.08 4.79 -12.43
N LYS A 134 15.15 3.57 -13.00
CA LYS A 134 14.30 2.41 -12.63
C LYS A 134 15.17 1.20 -12.33
N PHE A 135 14.71 0.36 -11.40
CA PHE A 135 15.33 -0.94 -11.11
C PHE A 135 14.26 -2.00 -10.84
N THR A 136 14.58 -3.28 -11.09
CA THR A 136 13.58 -4.37 -11.09
C THR A 136 13.56 -5.18 -9.81
N GLY A 137 14.59 -5.11 -8.99
CA GLY A 137 14.66 -5.88 -7.74
C GLY A 137 15.95 -5.64 -6.99
N ILE A 138 15.97 -6.14 -5.77
CA ILE A 138 17.09 -6.13 -4.85
C ILE A 138 17.18 -7.53 -4.26
N ALA A 139 18.38 -8.09 -4.22
CA ALA A 139 18.61 -9.36 -3.55
C ALA A 139 18.47 -9.19 -2.03
N GLN A 140 17.93 -10.22 -1.38
CA GLN A 140 17.83 -10.25 0.07
C GLN A 140 19.23 -10.39 0.68
N GLY A 141 19.54 -9.60 1.71
CA GLY A 141 20.84 -9.64 2.38
C GLY A 141 21.96 -8.85 1.71
N GLU A 142 21.66 -8.11 0.64
CA GLU A 142 22.57 -7.18 -0.01
C GLU A 142 22.37 -5.75 0.50
N ALA A 143 23.32 -4.87 0.22
CA ALA A 143 23.17 -3.45 0.50
C ALA A 143 22.03 -2.86 -0.34
N LEU A 144 21.30 -1.92 0.23
CA LEU A 144 20.14 -1.35 -0.46
C LEU A 144 20.54 -0.09 -1.23
N PRO A 145 19.99 0.14 -2.44
CA PRO A 145 20.04 1.46 -3.04
C PRO A 145 19.28 2.44 -2.13
N MET A 146 19.87 3.62 -1.95
CA MET A 146 19.27 4.70 -1.16
C MET A 146 19.45 6.01 -1.92
N TYR A 147 18.68 7.00 -1.58
CA TYR A 147 18.74 8.31 -2.23
C TYR A 147 18.39 9.44 -1.27
N ASP A 148 18.79 10.65 -1.65
CA ASP A 148 18.25 11.89 -1.12
C ASP A 148 18.17 12.93 -2.24
N ILE A 149 17.18 13.79 -2.20
CA ILE A 149 17.03 14.96 -3.08
C ILE A 149 16.78 16.16 -2.21
N LYS A 150 17.60 17.17 -2.38
CA LYS A 150 17.41 18.43 -1.67
C LYS A 150 17.87 19.63 -2.45
N THR A 151 17.19 20.73 -2.24
CA THR A 151 17.63 22.05 -2.68
C THR A 151 18.33 22.75 -1.52
N GLU A 152 19.53 23.24 -1.74
CA GLU A 152 20.31 23.95 -0.73
C GLU A 152 20.82 25.28 -1.28
N GLY A 153 20.65 26.37 -0.50
CA GLY A 153 21.20 27.68 -0.84
C GLY A 153 22.70 27.69 -0.60
N ILE A 154 23.50 27.66 -1.67
CA ILE A 154 24.96 27.72 -1.61
C ILE A 154 25.42 29.15 -1.73
N ASN A 155 26.00 29.71 -0.64
CA ASN A 155 26.52 31.04 -0.64
C ASN A 155 28.01 31.02 -0.95
N VAL A 156 28.37 31.43 -2.17
CA VAL A 156 29.76 31.43 -2.68
C VAL A 156 30.66 32.47 -2.02
N ASP A 157 30.11 33.41 -1.24
CA ASP A 157 30.82 34.41 -0.50
C ASP A 157 31.21 33.98 0.93
N LEU A 158 30.65 32.88 1.42
CA LEU A 158 30.94 32.28 2.73
C LEU A 158 32.21 31.43 2.66
N LEU A 159 33.36 32.05 2.45
CA LEU A 159 34.63 31.35 2.35
C LEU A 159 35.18 30.94 3.72
N SER A 160 35.72 29.72 3.78
CA SER A 160 36.54 29.28 4.91
C SER A 160 37.84 30.06 4.95
N SER A 161 38.28 30.42 6.17
CA SER A 161 39.62 30.98 6.38
C SER A 161 40.73 29.94 6.27
N ALA A 162 40.39 28.65 6.27
CA ALA A 162 41.33 27.56 6.09
C ALA A 162 41.67 27.36 4.61
N ALA A 163 42.93 27.07 4.32
CA ALA A 163 43.31 26.64 2.99
C ALA A 163 42.65 25.32 2.65
N ASN A 164 42.16 25.15 1.40
CA ASN A 164 41.61 23.89 0.91
C ASN A 164 42.78 22.91 0.70
N THR A 165 42.91 21.95 1.62
CA THR A 165 43.95 20.91 1.58
C THR A 165 43.34 19.54 1.25
N SER A 166 42.05 19.49 0.87
CA SER A 166 41.37 18.23 0.47
C SER A 166 41.90 17.75 -0.88
N GLY A 167 42.34 16.51 -0.94
CA GLY A 167 43.00 15.94 -2.11
C GLY A 167 42.15 16.07 -3.37
N GLY A 168 42.70 16.69 -4.43
CA GLY A 168 42.01 16.91 -5.71
C GLY A 168 41.22 18.23 -5.80
N HIS A 169 41.16 19.02 -4.71
CA HIS A 169 40.45 20.30 -4.67
C HIS A 169 41.37 21.47 -4.32
N GLU A 170 42.69 21.23 -4.34
CA GLU A 170 43.68 22.25 -4.01
C GLU A 170 43.61 23.42 -5.01
N GLY A 171 43.53 24.60 -4.44
CA GLY A 171 43.44 25.84 -5.24
C GLY A 171 42.01 26.33 -5.48
N HIS A 172 41.00 25.56 -5.17
CA HIS A 172 39.61 26.00 -5.16
C HIS A 172 39.24 26.60 -3.82
N ALA A 173 38.35 27.59 -3.82
CA ALA A 173 37.91 28.23 -2.59
C ALA A 173 37.00 27.30 -1.79
N LEU A 174 37.39 26.95 -0.57
CA LEU A 174 36.57 26.14 0.34
C LEU A 174 35.45 27.01 0.96
N LEU A 175 34.23 26.54 0.89
CA LEU A 175 33.10 27.20 1.57
C LEU A 175 33.04 26.80 3.05
N ASN A 176 32.63 27.74 3.88
CA ASN A 176 32.28 27.46 5.28
C ASN A 176 30.81 27.03 5.39
N GLN A 177 30.46 26.02 4.61
CA GLN A 177 29.12 25.43 4.53
C GLN A 177 29.23 23.92 4.32
N THR A 178 28.33 23.18 4.94
CA THR A 178 28.23 21.73 4.77
C THR A 178 26.80 21.36 4.31
N VAL A 179 26.71 20.57 3.27
CA VAL A 179 25.43 19.99 2.83
C VAL A 179 25.26 18.61 3.46
N ASN A 180 24.21 18.45 4.25
CA ASN A 180 23.92 17.21 4.95
C ASN A 180 22.80 16.44 4.23
N PHE A 181 22.99 15.15 4.00
CA PHE A 181 22.03 14.26 3.35
C PHE A 181 21.50 13.25 4.33
N THR A 182 20.19 12.96 4.21
CA THR A 182 19.49 11.89 4.95
C THR A 182 18.96 10.88 3.97
N LEU A 183 19.48 9.67 3.99
CA LEU A 183 19.16 8.66 2.99
C LEU A 183 17.82 8.00 3.23
N GLU A 184 17.06 7.84 2.15
CA GLU A 184 15.82 7.09 2.08
C GLU A 184 15.96 5.86 1.17
N ARG A 185 15.23 4.79 1.48
CA ARG A 185 15.16 3.59 0.64
C ARG A 185 13.99 3.68 -0.33
N PRO A 186 14.19 3.39 -1.63
CA PRO A 186 13.14 3.50 -2.65
C PRO A 186 12.18 2.29 -2.65
N ILE A 187 12.19 1.48 -1.61
CA ILE A 187 11.42 0.25 -1.42
C ILE A 187 10.83 0.20 -0.02
N ALA A 188 9.86 -0.68 0.19
CA ALA A 188 9.33 -1.04 1.49
C ALA A 188 9.85 -2.40 1.96
N LYS A 189 9.65 -2.70 3.24
CA LYS A 189 9.93 -4.00 3.87
C LYS A 189 8.63 -4.60 4.38
N LEU A 190 8.50 -5.93 4.28
CA LEU A 190 7.35 -6.69 4.75
C LEU A 190 7.81 -7.83 5.66
N SER A 191 7.19 -7.95 6.82
CA SER A 191 7.26 -9.14 7.66
C SER A 191 5.86 -9.64 7.97
N VAL A 192 5.70 -10.97 8.05
CA VAL A 192 4.41 -11.58 8.37
C VAL A 192 4.56 -12.43 9.65
N TYR A 193 3.67 -12.22 10.57
CA TYR A 193 3.59 -12.85 11.86
C TYR A 193 2.24 -13.56 12.01
N ALA A 194 2.20 -14.68 12.73
CA ALA A 194 0.97 -15.41 12.97
C ALA A 194 0.85 -15.86 14.43
N ALA A 195 -0.36 -15.81 14.98
CA ALA A 195 -0.71 -16.35 16.28
C ALA A 195 -2.05 -17.08 16.21
N LYS A 196 -2.32 -17.94 17.19
CA LYS A 196 -3.65 -18.53 17.40
C LYS A 196 -4.40 -17.79 18.50
N ALA A 197 -5.72 -17.93 18.54
CA ALA A 197 -6.50 -17.45 19.67
C ALA A 197 -6.02 -18.09 20.96
N GLU A 198 -5.96 -17.33 22.05
CA GLU A 198 -5.63 -17.84 23.37
C GLU A 198 -6.59 -18.97 23.78
N GLY A 199 -6.06 -20.06 24.30
CA GLY A 199 -6.86 -21.24 24.66
C GLY A 199 -7.21 -22.19 23.51
N ALA A 200 -6.90 -21.85 22.25
CA ALA A 200 -7.10 -22.77 21.12
C ALA A 200 -6.28 -24.06 21.30
N SER A 201 -6.97 -25.21 21.22
CA SER A 201 -6.39 -26.53 21.52
C SER A 201 -5.44 -27.03 20.43
N THR A 202 -5.52 -26.52 19.22
CA THR A 202 -4.69 -26.91 18.07
C THR A 202 -3.79 -25.76 17.64
N ASN A 203 -2.66 -26.11 17.03
CA ASN A 203 -1.73 -25.14 16.45
C ASN A 203 -2.02 -25.05 14.94
N PRO A 204 -2.41 -23.87 14.41
CA PRO A 204 -2.50 -23.67 12.97
C PRO A 204 -1.16 -23.91 12.28
N LEU A 205 -1.21 -24.39 11.05
CA LEU A 205 -0.05 -24.65 10.20
C LEU A 205 -0.18 -23.71 8.98
N VAL A 206 0.74 -22.76 8.85
CA VAL A 206 0.84 -21.92 7.65
C VAL A 206 1.78 -22.60 6.67
N SER A 207 1.26 -23.03 5.52
CA SER A 207 2.02 -23.78 4.53
C SER A 207 2.57 -22.95 3.38
N LYS A 208 1.93 -21.80 3.12
CA LYS A 208 2.34 -20.90 2.04
C LYS A 208 1.96 -19.46 2.34
N VAL A 209 2.82 -18.54 1.97
CA VAL A 209 2.52 -17.11 1.86
C VAL A 209 3.05 -16.61 0.53
N GLU A 210 2.23 -15.98 -0.26
CA GLU A 210 2.63 -15.39 -1.54
C GLU A 210 2.02 -14.01 -1.75
N LEU A 211 2.73 -13.14 -2.43
CA LEU A 211 2.23 -11.88 -2.93
C LEU A 211 1.57 -12.11 -4.29
N GLN A 212 0.33 -11.65 -4.43
CA GLN A 212 -0.40 -11.74 -5.67
C GLN A 212 0.19 -10.79 -6.72
N ALA A 213 0.19 -11.24 -7.97
CA ALA A 213 0.84 -10.53 -9.08
C ALA A 213 0.22 -9.15 -9.33
N GLU A 214 -1.10 -9.05 -9.24
CA GLU A 214 -1.87 -7.86 -9.59
C GLU A 214 -1.51 -6.63 -8.75
N GLY A 215 -1.20 -6.84 -7.47
CA GLY A 215 -0.81 -5.79 -6.53
C GLY A 215 0.69 -5.48 -6.51
N THR A 216 1.50 -6.16 -7.32
CA THR A 216 2.95 -5.94 -7.35
C THR A 216 3.39 -5.22 -8.61
N ARG A 217 4.56 -4.59 -8.59
CA ARG A 217 5.08 -3.79 -9.71
C ARG A 217 6.28 -4.46 -10.35
N GLN A 218 6.44 -4.26 -11.66
CA GLN A 218 7.55 -4.82 -12.43
C GLN A 218 8.88 -4.16 -12.09
N TYR A 219 8.85 -2.87 -11.75
CA TYR A 219 10.03 -2.10 -11.38
C TYR A 219 9.70 -1.04 -10.32
N ASN A 220 10.74 -0.46 -9.76
CA ASN A 220 10.67 0.67 -8.83
C ASN A 220 11.34 1.88 -9.48
N TYR A 221 10.89 3.07 -9.14
CA TYR A 221 11.65 4.29 -9.37
C TYR A 221 12.61 4.53 -8.20
N LEU A 222 13.83 4.94 -8.50
CA LEU A 222 14.79 5.32 -7.48
C LEU A 222 14.26 6.54 -6.70
N PHE A 223 13.91 7.59 -7.41
CA PHE A 223 13.36 8.81 -6.80
C PHE A 223 11.83 8.74 -6.70
N ALA A 224 11.28 9.46 -5.70
CA ALA A 224 9.85 9.48 -5.44
C ALA A 224 9.04 9.93 -6.67
N LYS A 225 7.90 9.31 -6.88
CA LYS A 225 6.94 9.63 -7.95
C LYS A 225 5.56 9.90 -7.36
N ASP A 226 4.76 10.63 -8.11
CA ASP A 226 3.36 10.82 -7.79
C ASP A 226 2.55 9.52 -7.90
N ARG A 227 1.38 9.52 -7.29
CA ARG A 227 0.48 8.36 -7.25
C ARG A 227 0.06 7.89 -8.64
N GLU A 228 -0.15 8.80 -9.59
CA GLU A 228 -0.57 8.47 -10.95
C GLU A 228 0.51 7.70 -11.68
N THR A 229 1.75 8.18 -11.61
CA THR A 229 2.95 7.52 -12.16
C THR A 229 3.15 6.13 -11.56
N LEU A 230 3.02 5.99 -10.23
CA LEU A 230 3.17 4.70 -9.55
C LEU A 230 2.08 3.70 -9.96
N ASN A 231 0.84 4.14 -10.11
CA ASN A 231 -0.26 3.31 -10.55
C ASN A 231 -0.15 2.90 -12.04
N ALA A 232 0.56 3.67 -12.84
CA ALA A 232 0.83 3.34 -14.24
C ALA A 232 1.93 2.26 -14.42
N ILE A 233 2.69 1.92 -13.37
CA ILE A 233 3.69 0.86 -13.43
C ILE A 233 2.99 -0.49 -13.67
N PRO A 234 3.36 -1.26 -14.69
CA PRO A 234 2.74 -2.56 -14.96
C PRO A 234 2.86 -3.51 -13.76
N ALA A 235 1.81 -4.28 -13.51
CA ALA A 235 1.86 -5.36 -12.54
C ALA A 235 2.79 -6.49 -13.01
N ARG A 236 3.28 -7.30 -12.07
CA ARG A 236 4.01 -8.53 -12.42
C ARG A 236 3.03 -9.55 -12.99
N THR A 237 3.56 -10.51 -13.73
CA THR A 237 2.75 -11.59 -14.35
C THR A 237 2.58 -12.80 -13.45
N ASN A 238 3.46 -12.98 -12.47
CA ASN A 238 3.47 -14.14 -11.58
C ASN A 238 3.43 -13.71 -10.12
N ASN A 239 2.74 -14.52 -9.30
CA ASN A 239 2.79 -14.40 -7.86
C ASN A 239 4.21 -14.59 -7.35
N ARG A 240 4.55 -13.91 -6.27
CA ARG A 240 5.84 -14.04 -5.59
C ARG A 240 5.67 -14.84 -4.32
N VAL A 241 6.23 -16.05 -4.28
CA VAL A 241 6.25 -16.89 -3.08
C VAL A 241 7.21 -16.28 -2.05
N LEU A 242 6.70 -16.02 -0.85
CA LEU A 242 7.45 -15.49 0.30
C LEU A 242 7.75 -16.60 1.31
N LEU A 243 6.85 -17.58 1.43
CA LEU A 243 7.00 -18.77 2.25
C LEU A 243 6.46 -19.99 1.48
N ASN A 244 7.21 -21.08 1.45
CA ASN A 244 6.82 -22.37 0.86
C ASN A 244 7.14 -23.56 1.78
N THR A 245 7.40 -23.29 3.05
CA THR A 245 7.66 -24.29 4.09
C THR A 245 6.62 -24.13 5.20
N THR A 246 6.17 -25.25 5.78
CA THR A 246 5.17 -25.18 6.84
C THR A 246 5.73 -24.60 8.12
N VAL A 247 5.07 -23.58 8.64
CA VAL A 247 5.34 -22.96 9.94
C VAL A 247 4.21 -23.30 10.89
N GLU A 248 4.54 -23.88 12.04
CA GLU A 248 3.57 -24.15 13.10
C GLU A 248 3.37 -22.89 13.97
N VAL A 249 2.10 -22.48 14.12
CA VAL A 249 1.71 -21.30 14.90
C VAL A 249 1.34 -21.74 16.32
N SER A 250 2.31 -21.64 17.23
CA SER A 250 2.17 -22.10 18.61
C SER A 250 1.82 -21.01 19.62
N ARG A 251 2.12 -19.73 19.30
CA ARG A 251 1.86 -18.62 20.21
C ARG A 251 0.37 -18.30 20.26
N GLY A 252 -0.18 -18.17 21.48
CA GLY A 252 -1.58 -17.78 21.73
C GLY A 252 -1.65 -16.30 22.09
N VAL A 253 -2.63 -15.60 21.55
CA VAL A 253 -2.88 -14.18 21.80
C VAL A 253 -4.38 -13.96 21.99
N GLN A 254 -4.77 -13.18 23.00
CA GLN A 254 -6.16 -12.81 23.20
C GLN A 254 -6.56 -11.76 22.15
N SER A 255 -7.62 -12.05 21.41
CA SER A 255 -8.17 -11.11 20.42
C SER A 255 -8.59 -9.80 21.09
N GLY A 256 -8.33 -8.67 20.44
CA GLY A 256 -8.67 -7.33 20.95
C GLY A 256 -7.81 -6.82 22.12
N SER A 257 -6.83 -7.60 22.58
CA SER A 257 -5.88 -7.15 23.61
C SER A 257 -4.77 -6.29 23.03
N ASP A 258 -4.07 -5.52 23.87
CA ASP A 258 -2.86 -4.81 23.44
C ASP A 258 -1.72 -5.78 23.05
N GLU A 259 -1.73 -6.99 23.57
CA GLU A 259 -0.79 -8.05 23.16
C GLU A 259 -0.99 -8.48 21.71
N ALA A 260 -2.25 -8.45 21.22
CA ALA A 260 -2.57 -8.74 19.83
C ALA A 260 -2.03 -7.69 18.83
N LYS A 261 -1.58 -6.55 19.32
CA LYS A 261 -1.03 -5.45 18.52
C LYS A 261 0.48 -5.54 18.38
N ALA A 262 1.15 -6.35 19.21
CA ALA A 262 2.61 -6.42 19.25
C ALA A 262 3.15 -7.64 18.50
N PRO A 263 3.87 -7.47 17.36
CA PRO A 263 4.44 -8.58 16.58
C PRO A 263 5.31 -9.55 17.41
N ALA A 264 5.92 -9.05 18.49
CA ALA A 264 6.75 -9.87 19.39
C ALA A 264 5.98 -11.03 20.08
N ASN A 265 4.65 -10.96 20.13
CA ASN A 265 3.79 -11.99 20.71
C ASN A 265 3.38 -13.07 19.70
N TYR A 266 3.74 -12.92 18.44
CA TYR A 266 3.42 -13.81 17.33
C TYR A 266 4.60 -14.71 16.95
N ASN A 267 4.32 -15.80 16.22
CA ASN A 267 5.35 -16.53 15.51
C ASN A 267 5.71 -15.77 14.23
N GLU A 268 6.99 -15.61 13.95
CA GLU A 268 7.45 -15.08 12.68
C GLU A 268 7.22 -16.11 11.56
N VAL A 269 6.54 -15.71 10.49
CA VAL A 269 6.21 -16.56 9.35
C VAL A 269 7.03 -16.16 8.13
N VAL A 270 7.14 -14.85 7.88
CA VAL A 270 7.95 -14.29 6.80
C VAL A 270 8.80 -13.16 7.35
N THR A 271 10.12 -13.27 7.14
CA THR A 271 11.10 -12.29 7.60
C THR A 271 11.42 -11.30 6.50
N GLY A 272 11.24 -10.02 6.77
CA GLY A 272 11.84 -8.88 6.09
C GLY A 272 11.95 -8.92 4.56
N GLN A 273 10.87 -9.17 3.82
CA GLN A 273 10.87 -9.19 2.36
C GLN A 273 10.76 -7.77 1.79
N TYR A 274 11.54 -7.46 0.75
CA TYR A 274 11.46 -6.16 0.08
C TYR A 274 10.28 -6.10 -0.89
N LEU A 275 9.54 -4.99 -0.85
CA LEU A 275 8.38 -4.71 -1.70
C LEU A 275 8.60 -3.49 -2.56
N SER A 276 8.03 -3.54 -3.77
CA SER A 276 7.84 -2.35 -4.59
C SER A 276 6.82 -1.42 -3.96
N GLU A 277 6.99 -0.13 -4.16
CA GLU A 277 6.01 0.88 -3.78
C GLU A 277 4.69 0.66 -4.53
N VAL A 278 3.57 0.70 -3.79
CA VAL A 278 2.20 0.56 -4.31
C VAL A 278 1.36 1.66 -3.71
N ALA A 279 0.97 2.63 -4.52
CA ALA A 279 0.28 3.84 -4.09
C ALA A 279 -1.22 3.63 -3.77
N CYS A 280 -1.73 2.43 -3.93
CA CYS A 280 -3.07 2.01 -3.55
C CYS A 280 -2.97 0.97 -2.44
N GLY A 281 -3.56 1.25 -1.30
CA GLY A 281 -3.69 0.31 -0.19
C GLY A 281 -5.15 0.09 0.16
N ALA A 282 -5.43 -0.96 0.93
CA ALA A 282 -6.72 -1.11 1.56
C ALA A 282 -6.91 0.00 2.58
N SER A 283 -7.98 0.76 2.48
CA SER A 283 -8.43 1.68 3.53
C SER A 283 -9.10 0.92 4.68
N ALA A 284 -9.67 -0.25 4.35
CA ALA A 284 -10.09 -1.31 5.23
C ALA A 284 -9.59 -2.63 4.64
N TRP A 285 -9.90 -3.78 5.26
CA TRP A 285 -9.49 -5.09 4.77
C TRP A 285 -9.94 -5.40 3.32
N ASN A 286 -10.85 -4.61 2.79
CA ASN A 286 -11.43 -4.80 1.46
C ASN A 286 -11.79 -3.45 0.81
N THR A 287 -11.03 -3.02 -0.19
CA THR A 287 -11.28 -1.78 -0.95
C THR A 287 -11.71 -2.11 -2.38
N PRO A 288 -13.01 -2.02 -2.69
CA PRO A 288 -13.54 -2.39 -4.01
C PRO A 288 -12.89 -1.67 -5.18
N SER A 289 -12.69 -0.38 -5.05
CA SER A 289 -12.19 0.48 -6.13
C SER A 289 -10.67 0.39 -6.32
N GLY A 290 -9.93 -0.03 -5.31
CA GLY A 290 -8.47 -0.07 -5.33
C GLY A 290 -7.90 -1.46 -5.57
N TYR A 291 -8.75 -2.45 -5.74
CA TYR A 291 -8.34 -3.84 -5.70
C TYR A 291 -7.23 -4.21 -6.68
N SER A 292 -7.36 -3.86 -7.94
CA SER A 292 -6.37 -4.19 -8.98
C SER A 292 -4.99 -3.57 -8.76
N ASN A 293 -4.90 -2.57 -7.88
CA ASN A 293 -3.67 -1.86 -7.57
C ASN A 293 -3.17 -2.10 -6.15
N THR A 294 -3.94 -2.77 -5.30
CA THR A 294 -3.58 -3.07 -3.92
C THR A 294 -2.71 -4.32 -3.85
N ALA A 295 -1.66 -4.28 -3.03
CA ALA A 295 -0.87 -5.47 -2.74
C ALA A 295 -1.67 -6.43 -1.85
N VAL A 296 -1.70 -7.71 -2.23
CA VAL A 296 -2.47 -8.74 -1.54
C VAL A 296 -1.58 -9.93 -1.21
N LEU A 297 -1.64 -10.39 0.04
CA LEU A 297 -1.04 -11.66 0.46
C LEU A 297 -2.08 -12.77 0.37
N HIS A 298 -1.73 -13.85 -0.30
CA HIS A 298 -2.43 -15.11 -0.22
C HIS A 298 -1.74 -16.00 0.82
N VAL A 299 -2.51 -16.48 1.78
CA VAL A 299 -2.03 -17.32 2.88
C VAL A 299 -2.77 -18.66 2.84
N GLU A 300 -2.03 -19.75 2.63
CA GLU A 300 -2.58 -21.12 2.77
C GLU A 300 -2.27 -21.64 4.18
N TYR A 301 -3.28 -22.13 4.88
CA TYR A 301 -3.14 -22.63 6.25
C TYR A 301 -4.11 -23.75 6.57
N ALA A 302 -3.83 -24.49 7.62
CA ALA A 302 -4.73 -25.45 8.22
C ALA A 302 -4.84 -25.19 9.73
N LEU A 303 -6.02 -25.40 10.34
CA LEU A 303 -6.24 -25.16 11.77
C LEU A 303 -5.68 -26.28 12.68
N GLY A 304 -4.76 -27.05 12.17
CA GLY A 304 -4.05 -28.12 12.86
C GLY A 304 -3.63 -29.23 11.93
N ALA A 305 -2.81 -30.15 12.43
CA ALA A 305 -2.35 -31.29 11.65
C ALA A 305 -3.53 -32.18 11.20
N GLY A 306 -3.55 -32.53 9.90
CA GLY A 306 -4.61 -33.34 9.31
C GLY A 306 -5.93 -32.62 9.07
N LYS A 307 -6.01 -31.30 9.33
CA LYS A 307 -7.19 -30.49 8.99
C LYS A 307 -7.13 -30.04 7.53
N THR A 308 -8.30 -29.70 6.99
CA THR A 308 -8.44 -29.19 5.63
C THR A 308 -7.64 -27.91 5.44
N LEU A 309 -6.97 -27.81 4.29
CA LEU A 309 -6.25 -26.63 3.88
C LEU A 309 -7.25 -25.50 3.56
N GLN A 310 -6.97 -24.32 4.06
CA GLN A 310 -7.78 -23.11 3.90
C GLN A 310 -6.95 -22.02 3.24
N ASN A 311 -7.62 -21.03 2.67
CA ASN A 311 -7.01 -19.90 2.00
C ASN A 311 -7.54 -18.60 2.60
N ALA A 312 -6.64 -17.63 2.77
CA ALA A 312 -6.98 -16.28 3.16
C ALA A 312 -6.25 -15.27 2.28
N TYR A 313 -6.89 -14.16 2.01
CA TYR A 313 -6.31 -13.05 1.25
C TYR A 313 -6.28 -11.81 2.12
N VAL A 314 -5.08 -11.32 2.37
CA VAL A 314 -4.80 -10.20 3.25
C VAL A 314 -4.42 -9.00 2.39
N TYR A 315 -5.26 -7.98 2.39
CA TYR A 315 -5.02 -6.74 1.67
C TYR A 315 -4.07 -5.86 2.46
N LEU A 316 -2.95 -5.48 1.84
CA LEU A 316 -1.99 -4.63 2.50
C LEU A 316 -2.44 -3.16 2.47
N PRO A 317 -2.03 -2.35 3.47
CA PRO A 317 -2.12 -0.91 3.38
C PRO A 317 -1.28 -0.39 2.21
N GLU A 318 -1.34 0.90 1.93
CA GLU A 318 -0.44 1.54 0.96
C GLU A 318 1.01 1.17 1.26
N VAL A 319 1.70 0.63 0.26
CA VAL A 319 3.10 0.22 0.39
C VAL A 319 3.97 1.41 0.03
N LYS A 320 4.41 2.16 1.04
CA LYS A 320 5.26 3.34 0.87
C LYS A 320 6.73 2.96 0.95
N ARG A 321 7.56 3.63 0.15
CA ARG A 321 9.01 3.55 0.27
C ARG A 321 9.48 3.91 1.69
N ASN A 322 10.60 3.40 2.07
CA ASN A 322 11.23 3.62 3.39
C ASN A 322 10.34 3.23 4.59
N HIS A 323 9.31 2.36 4.38
CA HIS A 323 8.44 1.87 5.44
C HIS A 323 8.60 0.37 5.65
N HIS A 324 8.38 -0.08 6.89
CA HIS A 324 8.31 -1.49 7.25
C HIS A 324 6.87 -1.87 7.62
N ILE A 325 6.26 -2.73 6.83
CA ILE A 325 4.91 -3.25 7.07
C ILE A 325 5.05 -4.58 7.81
N LYS A 326 4.48 -4.68 9.00
CA LYS A 326 4.38 -5.90 9.76
C LYS A 326 2.92 -6.34 9.79
N VAL A 327 2.65 -7.50 9.26
CA VAL A 327 1.31 -8.10 9.19
C VAL A 327 1.19 -9.14 10.30
N CYS A 328 0.26 -8.95 11.23
CA CYS A 328 -0.03 -9.86 12.32
C CYS A 328 -1.36 -10.58 12.05
N ILE A 329 -1.30 -11.87 11.78
CA ILE A 329 -2.46 -12.72 11.47
C ILE A 329 -2.81 -13.50 12.73
N LEU A 330 -4.01 -13.31 13.26
CA LEU A 330 -4.56 -14.07 14.37
C LEU A 330 -5.60 -15.07 13.85
N PHE A 331 -5.34 -16.36 14.03
CA PHE A 331 -6.29 -17.43 13.74
C PHE A 331 -7.23 -17.63 14.92
N ASN A 332 -8.52 -17.34 14.75
CA ASN A 332 -9.51 -17.65 15.79
C ASN A 332 -9.89 -19.14 15.78
N ALA A 333 -10.65 -19.57 16.78
CA ALA A 333 -11.05 -20.98 16.93
C ALA A 333 -11.97 -21.48 15.80
N GLU A 334 -12.63 -20.57 15.09
CA GLU A 334 -13.60 -20.86 14.01
C GLU A 334 -12.96 -20.86 12.63
N GLY A 335 -11.65 -20.64 12.54
CA GLY A 335 -10.93 -20.60 11.27
C GLY A 335 -10.92 -19.24 10.58
N GLN A 336 -11.54 -18.24 11.16
CA GLN A 336 -11.44 -16.87 10.69
C GLN A 336 -10.06 -16.31 11.01
N ILE A 337 -9.60 -15.39 10.18
CA ILE A 337 -8.39 -14.63 10.44
C ILE A 337 -8.74 -13.19 10.86
N ILE A 338 -8.03 -12.69 11.85
CA ILE A 338 -8.03 -11.29 12.21
C ILE A 338 -6.66 -10.75 11.82
N VAL A 339 -6.63 -9.62 11.15
CA VAL A 339 -5.37 -9.06 10.63
C VAL A 339 -5.12 -7.70 11.24
N ASN A 340 -3.97 -7.56 11.88
CA ASN A 340 -3.47 -6.29 12.39
C ASN A 340 -2.22 -5.89 11.60
N TYR A 341 -2.07 -4.60 11.31
CA TYR A 341 -0.90 -4.06 10.64
C TYR A 341 -0.17 -3.09 11.55
N GLU A 342 1.13 -3.22 11.56
CA GLU A 342 2.03 -2.18 12.06
C GLU A 342 2.77 -1.63 10.85
N VAL A 343 2.58 -0.36 10.55
CA VAL A 343 3.33 0.36 9.52
C VAL A 343 4.14 1.43 10.22
N ALA A 344 5.45 1.34 10.13
CA ALA A 344 6.36 2.30 10.69
C ALA A 344 7.31 2.79 9.61
N ASP A 345 7.77 4.02 9.73
CA ASP A 345 8.94 4.44 8.98
C ASP A 345 10.08 3.47 9.30
N TRP A 346 10.88 3.13 8.31
CA TRP A 346 11.90 2.08 8.46
C TRP A 346 12.87 2.37 9.62
N GLU A 347 13.02 3.62 9.96
CA GLU A 347 13.96 4.15 10.95
C GLU A 347 13.31 4.87 12.12
N ASP A 348 12.01 5.17 12.06
CA ASP A 348 11.35 5.97 13.08
C ASP A 348 10.54 5.11 14.06
N ASN A 349 10.60 5.51 15.37
CA ASN A 349 9.76 4.93 16.42
C ASN A 349 8.32 5.46 16.42
N ALA A 350 7.96 6.32 15.49
CA ALA A 350 6.60 6.80 15.31
C ALA A 350 5.76 5.69 14.65
N MET A 351 5.38 4.71 15.45
CA MET A 351 4.44 3.67 15.05
C MET A 351 3.11 4.31 14.68
N GLN A 352 2.80 4.35 13.41
CA GLN A 352 1.43 4.49 12.96
C GLN A 352 0.80 3.10 13.04
N ASN A 353 0.16 2.81 14.17
CA ASN A 353 -0.63 1.60 14.33
C ASN A 353 -1.92 1.77 13.54
N TYR A 354 -1.98 1.22 12.36
CA TYR A 354 -3.23 1.03 11.64
C TYR A 354 -3.83 -0.29 12.14
N HIS A 355 -4.87 -0.20 12.97
CA HIS A 355 -5.69 -1.34 13.30
C HIS A 355 -6.76 -1.46 12.23
N PHE A 356 -6.58 -2.41 11.35
CA PHE A 356 -7.65 -2.92 10.52
C PHE A 356 -8.02 -4.28 11.10
N ASP A 357 -8.85 -4.28 12.12
CA ASP A 357 -9.50 -5.50 12.54
C ASP A 357 -10.45 -5.89 11.41
N TYR A 358 -10.22 -7.05 10.82
CA TYR A 358 -11.22 -7.64 9.94
C TYR A 358 -12.51 -7.81 10.75
N PRO A 359 -13.67 -7.30 10.30
CA PRO A 359 -14.89 -7.44 11.05
C PRO A 359 -15.22 -8.91 11.28
N THR A 360 -15.24 -9.33 12.53
CA THR A 360 -15.72 -10.67 12.87
C THR A 360 -17.23 -10.67 12.73
N HIS A 361 -17.72 -11.25 11.66
CA HIS A 361 -19.13 -11.33 11.35
C HIS A 361 -19.50 -12.70 10.82
N SER A 362 -20.78 -13.03 10.85
CA SER A 362 -21.36 -14.19 10.22
C SER A 362 -21.83 -13.85 8.81
N TYR A 363 -21.71 -14.81 7.89
CA TYR A 363 -22.39 -14.69 6.60
C TYR A 363 -23.88 -14.54 6.81
N LEU A 364 -24.57 -13.88 5.90
CA LEU A 364 -26.02 -13.76 5.94
C LEU A 364 -26.65 -15.14 5.74
N ARG A 365 -27.35 -15.65 6.75
CA ARG A 365 -27.88 -17.01 6.81
C ARG A 365 -29.40 -17.00 6.82
N GLN A 366 -30.01 -18.09 6.36
CA GLN A 366 -31.46 -18.26 6.44
C GLN A 366 -31.95 -18.70 7.84
N SER A 367 -31.06 -19.17 8.69
CA SER A 367 -31.32 -19.54 10.08
C SER A 367 -30.12 -19.25 10.95
N ILE A 368 -30.34 -19.04 12.24
CA ILE A 368 -29.25 -18.93 13.23
C ILE A 368 -28.62 -20.32 13.38
N PRO A 369 -27.29 -20.45 13.33
CA PRO A 369 -26.61 -21.73 13.52
C PRO A 369 -26.85 -22.22 14.95
N THR A 370 -27.20 -23.49 15.09
CA THR A 370 -27.46 -24.14 16.39
C THR A 370 -26.34 -25.08 16.81
N THR A 371 -25.40 -25.37 15.91
CA THR A 371 -24.26 -26.25 16.14
C THR A 371 -22.98 -25.62 15.58
N GLU A 372 -21.82 -26.03 16.09
CA GLU A 372 -20.53 -25.59 15.58
C GLU A 372 -20.32 -25.99 14.10
N ASP A 373 -20.87 -27.12 13.67
CA ASP A 373 -20.79 -27.56 12.30
C ASP A 373 -21.59 -26.67 11.32
N GLU A 374 -22.64 -26.00 11.82
CA GLU A 374 -23.43 -25.05 11.03
C GLU A 374 -22.75 -23.70 10.88
N VAL A 375 -21.91 -23.32 11.83
CA VAL A 375 -21.18 -22.03 11.79
C VAL A 375 -20.30 -21.94 10.54
N GLY A 376 -19.66 -23.02 10.16
CA GLY A 376 -18.83 -23.11 8.94
C GLY A 376 -19.59 -23.40 7.65
N SER A 377 -20.91 -23.60 7.68
CA SER A 377 -21.66 -24.00 6.49
C SER A 377 -21.84 -22.82 5.51
N LYS A 378 -21.73 -23.14 4.22
CA LYS A 378 -21.95 -22.15 3.15
C LYS A 378 -23.40 -21.69 3.16
N PRO A 379 -23.70 -20.37 3.18
CA PRO A 379 -25.06 -19.89 3.04
C PRO A 379 -25.64 -20.26 1.67
N SER A 380 -26.97 -20.43 1.60
CA SER A 380 -27.62 -20.66 0.32
C SER A 380 -27.40 -19.48 -0.62
N GLY A 381 -26.81 -19.74 -1.78
CA GLY A 381 -26.47 -18.71 -2.77
C GLY A 381 -27.67 -18.11 -3.52
N LYS A 382 -28.91 -18.59 -3.26
CA LYS A 382 -30.13 -18.11 -3.93
C LYS A 382 -31.17 -17.74 -2.90
N ALA A 383 -31.43 -16.45 -2.78
CA ALA A 383 -32.50 -15.92 -1.97
C ALA A 383 -33.72 -15.60 -2.83
N THR A 384 -34.90 -15.72 -2.24
CA THR A 384 -36.15 -15.39 -2.91
C THR A 384 -37.09 -14.68 -1.96
N MET A 385 -37.97 -13.83 -2.49
CA MET A 385 -39.10 -13.20 -1.80
C MET A 385 -40.35 -13.26 -2.68
N ALA A 386 -41.53 -13.00 -2.09
CA ALA A 386 -42.79 -12.87 -2.84
C ALA A 386 -43.62 -11.75 -2.21
N GLU A 387 -44.67 -11.31 -2.91
CA GLU A 387 -45.56 -10.30 -2.36
C GLU A 387 -46.17 -10.80 -1.03
N GLY A 388 -46.04 -9.98 0.02
CA GLY A 388 -46.48 -10.39 1.37
C GLY A 388 -45.58 -11.38 2.09
N THR A 389 -44.49 -11.87 1.45
CA THR A 389 -43.53 -12.80 2.07
C THR A 389 -42.10 -12.30 1.85
N PRO A 390 -41.47 -11.74 2.88
CA PRO A 390 -40.13 -11.18 2.76
C PRO A 390 -39.06 -12.27 2.64
N PHE A 391 -37.93 -11.89 2.08
CA PHE A 391 -36.68 -12.59 2.37
C PHE A 391 -36.33 -12.37 3.85
N LYS A 392 -35.85 -13.41 4.50
CA LYS A 392 -35.33 -13.35 5.87
C LYS A 392 -33.91 -13.86 5.92
N GLY A 393 -33.02 -13.06 6.49
CA GLY A 393 -31.64 -13.43 6.76
C GLY A 393 -31.23 -13.09 8.18
N TYR A 394 -30.28 -13.80 8.72
CA TYR A 394 -29.74 -13.59 10.05
C TYR A 394 -28.27 -13.20 9.94
N PHE A 395 -27.90 -12.13 10.62
CA PHE A 395 -26.55 -11.56 10.58
C PHE A 395 -26.11 -11.15 11.97
N GLN A 396 -24.82 -11.25 12.23
CA GLN A 396 -24.17 -10.81 13.46
C GLN A 396 -22.80 -10.25 13.12
N MET A 397 -22.42 -9.15 13.73
CA MET A 397 -21.06 -8.62 13.73
C MET A 397 -20.61 -8.38 15.16
N THR A 398 -19.58 -9.08 15.62
CA THR A 398 -19.14 -9.04 17.01
C THR A 398 -17.93 -8.15 17.23
N GLN A 399 -17.09 -7.94 16.20
CA GLN A 399 -15.87 -7.14 16.29
C GLN A 399 -15.63 -6.33 15.01
N PRO A 400 -14.93 -5.19 15.08
CA PRO A 400 -14.49 -4.48 16.31
C PRO A 400 -15.66 -3.89 17.10
N ALA A 401 -15.55 -3.87 18.43
CA ALA A 401 -16.65 -3.49 19.32
C ALA A 401 -17.15 -2.04 19.18
N ASN A 402 -16.35 -1.16 18.58
CA ASN A 402 -16.72 0.25 18.36
C ASN A 402 -17.18 0.54 16.94
N ASP A 403 -17.18 -0.45 16.09
CA ASP A 403 -17.56 -0.30 14.69
C ASP A 403 -19.04 -0.65 14.50
N ALA A 404 -19.57 -0.28 13.35
CA ALA A 404 -20.99 -0.43 13.10
C ALA A 404 -21.28 -0.81 11.65
N TRP A 405 -22.43 -1.42 11.40
CA TRP A 405 -22.84 -1.91 10.10
C TRP A 405 -24.26 -1.45 9.75
N THR A 406 -24.56 -1.47 8.46
CA THR A 406 -25.86 -1.06 7.93
C THR A 406 -26.26 -1.99 6.78
N PRO A 407 -27.44 -2.63 6.79
CA PRO A 407 -27.94 -3.33 5.64
C PRO A 407 -28.36 -2.34 4.56
N THR A 408 -28.00 -2.62 3.32
CA THR A 408 -28.19 -1.69 2.19
C THR A 408 -28.78 -2.43 0.98
N LEU A 409 -29.82 -1.86 0.37
CA LEU A 409 -30.33 -2.35 -0.90
C LEU A 409 -29.67 -1.66 -2.07
N LEU A 410 -29.27 -2.43 -3.05
CA LEU A 410 -28.54 -2.00 -4.24
C LEU A 410 -29.26 -2.49 -5.51
N GLY A 411 -28.85 -1.92 -6.64
CA GLY A 411 -29.41 -2.22 -7.95
C GLY A 411 -30.64 -1.40 -8.29
N LEU A 412 -31.22 -1.66 -9.47
CA LEU A 412 -32.32 -0.87 -10.01
C LEU A 412 -33.60 -0.97 -9.16
N ASN A 413 -33.81 -2.11 -8.50
CA ASN A 413 -34.99 -2.40 -7.69
C ASN A 413 -34.81 -2.11 -6.20
N GLY A 414 -33.67 -1.51 -5.78
CA GLY A 414 -33.45 -1.16 -4.37
C GLY A 414 -34.55 -0.25 -3.79
N ALA A 415 -35.03 0.71 -4.58
CA ALA A 415 -36.11 1.61 -4.20
C ALA A 415 -37.52 0.97 -4.21
N ASN A 416 -37.66 -0.25 -4.76
CA ASN A 416 -38.88 -1.00 -4.83
C ASN A 416 -39.06 -1.97 -3.65
N CYS A 417 -38.12 -1.95 -2.70
CA CYS A 417 -38.10 -2.80 -1.53
C CYS A 417 -37.88 -1.98 -0.26
N GLU A 418 -38.25 -2.56 0.87
CA GLU A 418 -38.03 -2.03 2.22
C GLU A 418 -37.19 -3.02 3.02
N ILE A 419 -36.25 -2.51 3.81
CA ILE A 419 -35.51 -3.29 4.80
C ILE A 419 -36.11 -3.06 6.19
N ARG A 420 -36.33 -4.13 6.92
CA ARG A 420 -36.61 -4.11 8.36
C ARG A 420 -35.61 -4.99 9.08
N VAL A 421 -35.13 -4.53 10.21
CA VAL A 421 -34.15 -5.25 11.03
C VAL A 421 -34.72 -5.43 12.43
N TYR A 422 -34.58 -6.63 12.98
CA TYR A 422 -35.07 -6.95 14.33
C TYR A 422 -33.94 -7.58 15.15
N GLU A 423 -33.83 -7.20 16.40
CA GLU A 423 -33.02 -7.96 17.37
C GLU A 423 -33.68 -9.32 17.58
N VAL A 424 -32.92 -10.40 17.49
CA VAL A 424 -33.51 -11.74 17.62
C VAL A 424 -33.92 -12.06 19.04
N SER A 425 -33.14 -11.59 20.03
CA SER A 425 -33.41 -11.84 21.45
C SER A 425 -34.69 -11.17 21.96
N THR A 426 -35.07 -10.03 21.43
CA THR A 426 -36.20 -9.20 21.87
C THR A 426 -37.36 -9.15 20.90
N ASP A 427 -37.11 -9.50 19.62
CA ASP A 427 -38.02 -9.27 18.48
C ASP A 427 -38.43 -7.81 18.26
N ILE A 428 -37.59 -6.88 18.74
CA ILE A 428 -37.80 -5.45 18.59
C ILE A 428 -37.16 -4.95 17.29
N GLU A 429 -37.92 -4.13 16.57
CA GLU A 429 -37.43 -3.49 15.34
C GLU A 429 -36.38 -2.44 15.64
N VAL A 430 -35.24 -2.52 14.94
CA VAL A 430 -34.14 -1.55 14.99
C VAL A 430 -34.44 -0.43 14.01
N THR A 431 -34.63 0.78 14.52
CA THR A 431 -34.94 1.98 13.73
C THR A 431 -33.76 2.94 13.57
N THR A 432 -32.64 2.66 14.25
CA THR A 432 -31.45 3.51 14.21
C THR A 432 -30.29 2.79 13.55
N PHE A 433 -29.73 3.41 12.52
CA PHE A 433 -28.56 2.94 11.79
C PHE A 433 -27.43 3.97 11.87
N PRO A 434 -26.15 3.54 11.84
CA PRO A 434 -25.65 2.17 11.78
C PRO A 434 -25.85 1.40 13.09
N ILE A 435 -25.83 0.04 13.00
CA ILE A 435 -25.99 -0.87 14.14
C ILE A 435 -24.62 -1.20 14.71
N PRO A 436 -24.36 -0.98 16.02
CA PRO A 436 -23.08 -1.31 16.64
C PRO A 436 -22.79 -2.82 16.62
N ALA A 437 -21.52 -3.18 16.52
CA ALA A 437 -21.08 -4.56 16.71
C ALA A 437 -21.44 -5.05 18.13
N SER A 438 -21.99 -6.25 18.22
CA SER A 438 -22.41 -6.88 19.48
C SER A 438 -22.56 -8.40 19.31
N ASP A 439 -22.73 -9.09 20.44
CA ASP A 439 -23.03 -10.53 20.43
C ASP A 439 -24.50 -10.85 20.07
N GLU A 440 -25.28 -9.83 19.73
CA GLU A 440 -26.68 -9.99 19.31
C GLU A 440 -26.80 -10.45 17.88
N TRP A 441 -27.74 -11.36 17.61
CA TRP A 441 -28.16 -11.71 16.27
C TRP A 441 -29.28 -10.78 15.80
N TYR A 442 -29.21 -10.40 14.55
CA TYR A 442 -30.19 -9.55 13.90
C TYR A 442 -30.87 -10.31 12.77
N ARG A 443 -32.22 -10.21 12.72
CA ARG A 443 -33.00 -10.68 11.59
C ARG A 443 -33.20 -9.53 10.61
N ILE A 444 -32.70 -9.68 9.40
CA ILE A 444 -32.87 -8.73 8.29
C ILE A 444 -33.98 -9.25 7.40
N GLU A 445 -35.01 -8.45 7.21
CA GLU A 445 -36.13 -8.75 6.31
C GLU A 445 -36.13 -7.77 5.14
N VAL A 446 -36.20 -8.32 3.91
CA VAL A 446 -36.37 -7.52 2.69
C VAL A 446 -37.78 -7.75 2.15
N TRP A 447 -38.58 -6.72 2.17
CA TRP A 447 -39.97 -6.71 1.75
C TRP A 447 -40.11 -6.05 0.39
N PRO A 448 -40.72 -6.71 -0.61
CA PRO A 448 -41.13 -6.05 -1.84
C PRO A 448 -42.28 -5.09 -1.53
N LEU A 449 -42.22 -3.87 -2.06
CA LEU A 449 -43.32 -2.93 -1.97
C LEU A 449 -44.43 -3.39 -2.92
N THR A 450 -45.67 -3.37 -2.43
CA THR A 450 -46.84 -3.90 -3.16
C THR A 450 -46.94 -3.36 -4.59
N GLY A 451 -46.95 -4.26 -5.55
CA GLY A 451 -47.06 -3.93 -6.97
C GLY A 451 -45.85 -3.18 -7.59
N LYS A 452 -44.69 -3.18 -6.93
CA LYS A 452 -43.50 -2.50 -7.41
C LYS A 452 -42.45 -3.41 -8.05
N MET A 453 -42.56 -4.73 -7.80
CA MET A 453 -41.65 -5.71 -8.39
C MET A 453 -42.46 -6.81 -9.12
N GLU A 454 -41.95 -7.23 -10.26
CA GLU A 454 -42.49 -8.32 -11.04
C GLU A 454 -41.73 -9.64 -10.78
N ALA A 455 -42.35 -10.77 -11.05
CA ALA A 455 -41.68 -12.05 -10.89
C ALA A 455 -40.43 -12.17 -11.78
N GLY A 456 -39.34 -12.62 -11.23
CA GLY A 456 -38.03 -12.71 -11.89
C GLY A 456 -37.15 -11.46 -11.74
N GLU A 457 -37.69 -10.36 -11.23
CA GLU A 457 -36.87 -9.18 -10.90
C GLU A 457 -36.03 -9.45 -9.65
N GLU A 458 -34.88 -8.78 -9.58
CA GLU A 458 -33.89 -9.00 -8.53
C GLU A 458 -33.60 -7.71 -7.80
N VAL A 459 -33.37 -7.84 -6.49
CA VAL A 459 -32.77 -6.81 -5.64
C VAL A 459 -31.52 -7.35 -4.98
N ILE A 460 -30.55 -6.52 -4.73
CA ILE A 460 -29.26 -6.89 -4.14
C ILE A 460 -29.21 -6.37 -2.71
N LEU A 461 -28.95 -7.27 -1.76
CA LEU A 461 -28.72 -6.91 -0.36
C LEU A 461 -27.23 -7.01 -0.06
N GLY A 462 -26.64 -5.92 0.41
CA GLY A 462 -25.30 -5.82 0.95
C GLY A 462 -25.31 -5.35 2.40
N ILE A 463 -24.25 -5.60 3.12
CA ILE A 463 -24.02 -5.05 4.46
C ILE A 463 -22.85 -4.07 4.36
N SER A 464 -23.12 -2.78 4.49
CA SER A 464 -22.07 -1.77 4.54
C SER A 464 -21.48 -1.68 5.94
N TYR A 465 -20.20 -1.42 6.00
CA TYR A 465 -19.39 -1.32 7.20
C TYR A 465 -18.48 -0.10 7.08
N THR A 466 -18.33 0.62 8.16
CA THR A 466 -17.41 1.76 8.25
C THR A 466 -16.45 1.48 9.39
N ALA A 467 -15.17 1.29 9.09
CA ALA A 467 -14.14 1.10 10.10
C ALA A 467 -13.96 2.37 10.94
N SER A 468 -13.69 2.20 12.24
CA SER A 468 -13.48 3.32 13.16
C SER A 468 -12.35 4.22 12.67
N GLY A 469 -12.64 5.52 12.56
CA GLY A 469 -11.69 6.52 12.05
C GLY A 469 -11.67 6.70 10.54
N LEU A 470 -12.46 5.92 9.77
CA LEU A 470 -12.63 6.10 8.33
C LEU A 470 -13.97 6.82 8.02
N THR A 471 -14.02 7.47 6.88
CA THR A 471 -15.23 8.16 6.38
C THR A 471 -15.95 7.37 5.28
N GLU A 472 -15.26 6.42 4.66
CA GLU A 472 -15.78 5.62 3.56
C GLU A 472 -16.30 4.28 4.09
N SER A 473 -17.48 3.89 3.61
CA SER A 473 -18.09 2.60 3.92
C SER A 473 -17.76 1.59 2.84
N GLU A 474 -17.55 0.35 3.23
CA GLU A 474 -17.31 -0.79 2.35
C GLU A 474 -18.30 -1.90 2.62
N PHE A 475 -18.43 -2.86 1.69
CA PHE A 475 -19.32 -3.99 1.87
C PHE A 475 -18.59 -5.18 2.46
N LEU A 476 -19.22 -5.82 3.44
CA LEU A 476 -18.74 -7.07 4.03
C LEU A 476 -18.99 -8.26 3.08
N LEU A 477 -18.14 -9.27 3.16
CA LEU A 477 -18.31 -10.52 2.44
C LEU A 477 -19.39 -11.37 3.12
N ILE A 478 -20.63 -11.22 2.72
CA ILE A 478 -21.79 -11.87 3.37
C ILE A 478 -22.33 -13.08 2.61
N ASN A 479 -21.86 -13.33 1.38
CA ASN A 479 -22.26 -14.45 0.55
C ASN A 479 -21.04 -15.25 0.12
N GLY A 480 -20.75 -16.33 0.82
CA GLY A 480 -19.57 -17.14 0.54
C GLY A 480 -19.43 -18.31 1.48
N SER A 481 -18.27 -18.94 1.49
CA SER A 481 -17.91 -19.96 2.46
C SER A 481 -17.15 -19.30 3.62
N SER A 482 -17.44 -19.67 4.86
CA SER A 482 -16.64 -19.27 6.01
C SER A 482 -15.17 -19.71 5.92
N LEU A 483 -14.87 -20.63 5.00
CA LEU A 483 -13.52 -21.11 4.73
C LEU A 483 -12.82 -20.32 3.63
N ASP A 484 -13.55 -19.49 2.90
CA ASP A 484 -13.11 -18.79 1.72
C ASP A 484 -13.21 -17.28 1.93
N TYR A 485 -12.36 -16.74 2.74
CA TYR A 485 -12.11 -15.29 2.81
C TYR A 485 -11.26 -14.81 1.64
N TYR A 486 -11.54 -15.36 0.48
CA TYR A 486 -10.71 -15.01 -0.65
C TYR A 486 -11.53 -14.26 -1.65
N TRP A 487 -11.80 -13.14 -1.40
CA TRP A 487 -12.11 -12.29 -2.50
C TRP A 487 -10.77 -11.76 -3.08
N PRO A 488 -10.64 -11.73 -4.38
CA PRO A 488 -11.55 -11.95 -5.50
C PRO A 488 -11.31 -13.24 -6.29
N TYR A 489 -10.75 -14.22 -5.70
CA TYR A 489 -10.16 -15.35 -6.42
C TYR A 489 -11.02 -16.61 -6.29
N SER A 490 -10.87 -17.56 -7.14
CA SER A 490 -11.62 -18.82 -7.26
C SER A 490 -12.92 -18.78 -8.08
N GLY A 491 -13.03 -17.85 -9.02
CA GLY A 491 -14.15 -17.83 -9.97
C GLY A 491 -15.44 -17.20 -9.43
N THR A 492 -15.43 -16.72 -8.19
CA THR A 492 -16.50 -15.90 -7.62
C THR A 492 -16.10 -14.45 -7.77
N SER A 493 -16.94 -13.62 -8.40
CA SER A 493 -16.69 -12.18 -8.46
C SER A 493 -16.82 -11.56 -7.07
N LYS A 494 -16.18 -10.44 -6.83
CA LYS A 494 -16.36 -9.70 -5.59
C LYS A 494 -17.83 -9.40 -5.32
N GLN A 495 -18.54 -8.98 -6.35
CA GLN A 495 -19.95 -8.67 -6.26
C GLN A 495 -20.77 -9.86 -5.74
N ASP A 496 -20.42 -11.08 -6.16
CA ASP A 496 -21.12 -12.29 -5.69
C ASP A 496 -20.82 -12.60 -4.22
N ALA A 497 -19.64 -12.21 -3.71
CA ALA A 497 -19.25 -12.43 -2.33
C ALA A 497 -19.76 -11.33 -1.38
N ASP A 498 -19.82 -10.08 -1.85
CA ASP A 498 -20.26 -8.92 -1.08
C ASP A 498 -21.80 -8.84 -0.95
N TYR A 499 -22.56 -9.58 -1.75
CA TYR A 499 -24.00 -9.40 -1.87
C TYR A 499 -24.79 -10.71 -1.81
N VAL A 500 -26.04 -10.57 -1.43
CA VAL A 500 -27.07 -11.61 -1.65
C VAL A 500 -28.05 -11.08 -2.69
N ILE A 501 -28.22 -11.83 -3.78
CA ILE A 501 -29.22 -11.55 -4.81
C ILE A 501 -30.53 -12.20 -4.40
N ILE A 502 -31.59 -11.39 -4.30
CA ILE A 502 -32.93 -11.83 -3.89
C ILE A 502 -33.85 -11.67 -5.09
N THR A 503 -34.38 -12.80 -5.57
CA THR A 503 -35.27 -12.84 -6.74
C THR A 503 -36.73 -12.84 -6.29
N MET A 504 -37.54 -11.98 -6.93
CA MET A 504 -39.00 -11.94 -6.74
C MET A 504 -39.64 -13.19 -7.35
N LYS A 505 -40.45 -13.86 -6.58
CA LYS A 505 -41.31 -14.98 -7.04
C LYS A 505 -42.76 -14.52 -7.26
N ASN A 506 -43.50 -15.34 -8.03
CA ASN A 506 -44.95 -15.18 -8.18
C ASN A 506 -45.70 -15.43 -6.87
#